data_2e10921519bae9d66d964b188e58c3fa
#
_entry.id   2e10921519bae9d66d964b188e58c3fa
#
_cell.length_a   1.000
_cell.length_b   1.000
_cell.length_c   1.000
_cell.angle_alpha   90.00
_cell.angle_beta   90.00
_cell.angle_gamma   90.00
#
_symmetry.space_group_name_H-M   'P 1'
#
loop_
_entity.id
_entity.type
_entity.pdbx_description
1 polymer ?
#
loop_
_entity_poly.entity_id
_entity_poly.type
_entity_poly.pdbx_seq_one_letter_code
_entity_poly.pdbx_strand_id
1 'polypeptide(L)'
;MIQKIPLTYILIGIIVALVGSLSVSVHLYNKMKADRDRLEENQNILLHNGKVEITQTATGNSHLSAPAVTLTATEFKQSGDTLAKIAKQVGIKASRISIASSAGTTMSANIVAPIIKQPIATLQAFHDTITQYIPDTLKCFNWTDPWLTITGCVSDSLFQGTITATDTLDIMVHRVPKRFLFFRYGCKQVKMDIISRNPHTRLTYGKFYQFTK
;
A
#
# COMPACT_ATOMS: atom_id res chain seq x y z
N MET A 1 -39.43 62.63 -2.83
CA MET A 1 -38.12 63.19 -3.23
C MET A 1 -37.19 62.03 -3.65
N ILE A 2 -37.03 61.88 -4.92
CA ILE A 2 -36.05 60.86 -5.43
C ILE A 2 -34.68 61.54 -5.40
N GLN A 3 -33.87 61.14 -4.41
CA GLN A 3 -32.51 61.65 -4.27
C GLN A 3 -31.68 61.16 -5.48
N LYS A 4 -31.24 62.10 -6.36
CA LYS A 4 -30.41 61.77 -7.51
C LYS A 4 -29.06 61.25 -7.05
N ILE A 5 -28.87 59.92 -7.09
CA ILE A 5 -27.57 59.32 -6.82
C ILE A 5 -26.57 59.87 -7.82
N PRO A 6 -25.47 60.50 -7.40
CA PRO A 6 -24.51 61.10 -8.36
C PRO A 6 -23.88 59.99 -9.19
N LEU A 7 -23.75 60.20 -10.48
CA LEU A 7 -23.24 59.27 -11.50
C LEU A 7 -21.91 58.64 -11.07
N THR A 8 -21.09 59.36 -10.33
CA THR A 8 -19.81 58.88 -9.78
C THR A 8 -19.92 57.64 -8.92
N TYR A 9 -20.96 57.57 -8.03
CA TYR A 9 -21.17 56.39 -7.18
C TYR A 9 -21.62 55.16 -7.97
N ILE A 10 -22.41 55.37 -9.02
CA ILE A 10 -22.79 54.27 -9.94
C ILE A 10 -21.58 53.76 -10.69
N LEU A 11 -20.70 54.61 -11.14
CA LEU A 11 -19.48 54.24 -11.85
C LEU A 11 -18.50 53.48 -10.96
N ILE A 12 -18.32 53.93 -9.71
CA ILE A 12 -17.52 53.24 -8.69
C ILE A 12 -18.12 51.86 -8.40
N GLY A 13 -19.43 51.73 -8.25
CA GLY A 13 -20.10 50.42 -8.05
C GLY A 13 -19.85 49.45 -9.19
N ILE A 14 -19.90 49.90 -10.45
CA ILE A 14 -19.60 49.08 -11.62
C ILE A 14 -18.14 48.62 -11.64
N ILE A 15 -17.20 49.51 -11.32
CA ILE A 15 -15.77 49.15 -11.26
C ILE A 15 -15.52 48.09 -10.20
N VAL A 16 -16.09 48.27 -9.01
CA VAL A 16 -15.93 47.27 -7.92
C VAL A 16 -16.54 45.92 -8.31
N ALA A 17 -17.70 45.92 -8.97
CA ALA A 17 -18.32 44.68 -9.46
C ALA A 17 -17.48 43.98 -10.52
N LEU A 18 -16.88 44.72 -11.45
CA LEU A 18 -16.00 44.21 -12.48
C LEU A 18 -14.71 43.60 -11.89
N VAL A 19 -14.07 44.31 -10.96
CA VAL A 19 -12.86 43.82 -10.28
C VAL A 19 -13.18 42.57 -9.45
N GLY A 20 -14.32 42.54 -8.76
CA GLY A 20 -14.79 41.39 -8.02
C GLY A 20 -15.03 40.17 -8.93
N SER A 21 -15.72 40.34 -10.05
CA SER A 21 -16.00 39.29 -11.01
C SER A 21 -14.72 38.73 -11.66
N LEU A 22 -13.77 39.63 -11.97
CA LEU A 22 -12.47 39.22 -12.52
C LEU A 22 -11.67 38.39 -11.51
N SER A 23 -11.63 38.79 -10.24
CA SER A 23 -10.94 38.07 -9.18
C SER A 23 -11.51 36.65 -8.99
N VAL A 24 -12.84 36.50 -8.99
CA VAL A 24 -13.51 35.20 -8.91
C VAL A 24 -13.17 34.35 -10.13
N SER A 25 -13.21 34.91 -11.33
CA SER A 25 -12.89 34.22 -12.57
C SER A 25 -11.45 33.70 -12.59
N VAL A 26 -10.49 34.53 -12.18
CA VAL A 26 -9.08 34.13 -12.08
C VAL A 26 -8.89 33.01 -11.03
N HIS A 27 -9.57 33.11 -9.89
CA HIS A 27 -9.52 32.07 -8.87
C HIS A 27 -10.06 30.72 -9.38
N LEU A 28 -11.23 30.72 -10.04
CA LEU A 28 -11.83 29.53 -10.63
C LEU A 28 -10.94 28.94 -11.74
N TYR A 29 -10.39 29.78 -12.60
CA TYR A 29 -9.46 29.34 -13.66
C TYR A 29 -8.24 28.63 -13.06
N ASN A 30 -7.60 29.22 -12.06
CA ASN A 30 -6.43 28.63 -11.40
C ASN A 30 -6.76 27.29 -10.73
N LYS A 31 -7.94 27.17 -10.10
CA LYS A 31 -8.43 25.94 -9.51
C LYS A 31 -8.65 24.86 -10.55
N MET A 32 -9.35 25.18 -11.65
CA MET A 32 -9.59 24.25 -12.76
C MET A 32 -8.29 23.80 -13.43
N LYS A 33 -7.32 24.71 -13.59
CA LYS A 33 -6.01 24.40 -14.13
C LYS A 33 -5.25 23.43 -13.21
N ALA A 34 -5.25 23.67 -11.89
CA ALA A 34 -4.60 22.78 -10.92
C ALA A 34 -5.24 21.37 -10.90
N ASP A 35 -6.57 21.29 -11.00
CA ASP A 35 -7.28 20.00 -11.07
C ASP A 35 -6.97 19.26 -12.38
N ARG A 36 -6.92 19.97 -13.51
CA ARG A 36 -6.53 19.39 -14.78
C ARG A 36 -5.10 18.82 -14.73
N ASP A 37 -4.14 19.61 -14.26
CA ASP A 37 -2.73 19.20 -14.18
C ASP A 37 -2.56 17.99 -13.23
N ARG A 38 -3.32 17.94 -12.11
CA ARG A 38 -3.39 16.80 -11.20
C ARG A 38 -3.94 15.54 -11.87
N LEU A 39 -5.04 15.67 -12.62
CA LEU A 39 -5.68 14.54 -13.32
C LEU A 39 -4.79 14.01 -14.43
N GLU A 40 -4.11 14.88 -15.18
CA GLU A 40 -3.15 14.51 -16.21
C GLU A 40 -1.97 13.73 -15.61
N GLU A 41 -1.43 14.17 -14.47
CA GLU A 41 -0.37 13.44 -13.77
C GLU A 41 -0.85 12.08 -13.25
N ASN A 42 -2.05 12.01 -12.67
CA ASN A 42 -2.67 10.75 -12.27
C ASN A 42 -2.85 9.79 -13.44
N GLN A 43 -3.32 10.29 -14.58
CA GLN A 43 -3.48 9.50 -15.79
C GLN A 43 -2.14 8.95 -16.28
N ASN A 44 -1.10 9.76 -16.29
CA ASN A 44 0.25 9.33 -16.66
C ASN A 44 0.77 8.23 -15.71
N ILE A 45 0.53 8.36 -14.40
CA ILE A 45 0.89 7.34 -13.43
C ILE A 45 0.15 6.03 -13.70
N LEU A 46 -1.17 6.09 -13.91
CA LEU A 46 -2.00 4.90 -14.12
C LEU A 46 -1.70 4.19 -15.45
N LEU A 47 -1.48 4.93 -16.53
CA LEU A 47 -1.17 4.36 -17.86
C LEU A 47 0.19 3.64 -17.90
N HIS A 48 1.13 4.03 -17.07
CA HIS A 48 2.46 3.40 -16.99
C HIS A 48 2.57 2.41 -15.82
N ASN A 49 1.51 1.66 -15.51
CA ASN A 49 1.42 0.73 -14.37
C ASN A 49 1.80 1.38 -13.04
N GLY A 50 1.45 2.66 -12.86
CA GLY A 50 1.79 3.43 -11.67
C GLY A 50 3.26 3.76 -11.53
N LYS A 51 4.10 3.48 -12.54
CA LYS A 51 5.56 3.60 -12.46
C LYS A 51 6.12 2.99 -11.16
N VAL A 52 5.53 1.87 -10.75
CA VAL A 52 6.02 1.12 -9.59
C VAL A 52 7.30 0.42 -10.00
N GLU A 53 8.38 0.76 -9.32
CA GLU A 53 9.68 0.15 -9.53
C GLU A 53 9.93 -0.87 -8.41
N ILE A 54 10.14 -2.13 -8.78
CA ILE A 54 10.49 -3.20 -7.85
C ILE A 54 11.93 -3.60 -8.13
N THR A 55 12.81 -3.41 -7.14
CA THR A 55 14.23 -3.69 -7.22
C THR A 55 14.68 -4.52 -6.02
N GLN A 56 15.94 -4.95 -6.03
CA GLN A 56 16.58 -5.53 -4.86
C GLN A 56 17.66 -4.58 -4.35
N THR A 57 17.77 -4.47 -3.04
CA THR A 57 18.86 -3.74 -2.39
C THR A 57 20.16 -4.52 -2.51
N ALA A 58 21.30 -3.87 -2.25
CA ALA A 58 22.60 -4.53 -2.21
C ALA A 58 22.67 -5.69 -1.20
N THR A 59 21.81 -5.69 -0.19
CA THR A 59 21.65 -6.74 0.82
C THR A 59 20.69 -7.86 0.40
N GLY A 60 20.14 -7.81 -0.84
CA GLY A 60 19.19 -8.79 -1.35
C GLY A 60 17.74 -8.57 -0.95
N ASN A 61 17.46 -7.57 -0.13
CA ASN A 61 16.10 -7.25 0.31
C ASN A 61 15.27 -6.64 -0.81
N SER A 62 13.97 -6.96 -0.84
CA SER A 62 13.06 -6.40 -1.83
C SER A 62 12.74 -4.94 -1.51
N HIS A 63 12.85 -4.08 -2.51
CA HIS A 63 12.54 -2.65 -2.46
C HIS A 63 11.50 -2.31 -3.51
N LEU A 64 10.47 -1.54 -3.12
CA LEU A 64 9.41 -1.06 -3.98
C LEU A 64 9.34 0.47 -3.86
N SER A 65 9.33 1.15 -5.01
CA SER A 65 9.11 2.60 -5.11
C SER A 65 7.85 2.87 -5.93
N ALA A 66 6.90 3.58 -5.34
CA ALA A 66 5.62 3.91 -5.97
C ALA A 66 5.34 5.43 -5.88
N PRO A 67 4.99 6.09 -7.02
CA PRO A 67 4.53 7.48 -7.00
C PRO A 67 3.13 7.58 -6.39
N ALA A 68 2.82 8.71 -5.77
CA ALA A 68 1.51 8.99 -5.22
C ALA A 68 0.51 9.33 -6.32
N VAL A 69 -0.62 8.65 -6.36
CA VAL A 69 -1.81 9.08 -7.08
C VAL A 69 -2.58 10.04 -6.18
N THR A 70 -2.80 11.27 -6.64
CA THR A 70 -3.44 12.32 -5.85
C THR A 70 -4.94 12.35 -6.09
N LEU A 71 -5.72 11.98 -5.08
CA LEU A 71 -7.19 11.87 -5.16
C LEU A 71 -7.88 12.86 -4.22
N THR A 72 -9.10 13.27 -4.59
CA THR A 72 -10.04 13.88 -3.65
C THR A 72 -10.77 12.81 -2.85
N ALA A 73 -11.32 13.18 -1.70
CA ALA A 73 -12.10 12.26 -0.86
C ALA A 73 -13.31 11.65 -1.61
N THR A 74 -13.89 12.38 -2.57
CA THR A 74 -15.02 11.95 -3.39
C THR A 74 -14.58 10.93 -4.43
N GLU A 75 -13.51 11.21 -5.17
CA GLU A 75 -12.92 10.30 -6.15
C GLU A 75 -12.52 8.97 -5.50
N PHE A 76 -11.89 9.02 -4.32
CA PHE A 76 -11.53 7.82 -3.58
C PHE A 76 -12.74 6.95 -3.22
N LYS A 77 -13.85 7.56 -2.75
CA LYS A 77 -15.08 6.81 -2.46
C LYS A 77 -15.67 6.16 -3.71
N GLN A 78 -15.57 6.83 -4.85
CA GLN A 78 -16.15 6.38 -6.13
C GLN A 78 -15.24 5.40 -6.87
N SER A 79 -13.96 5.33 -6.54
CA SER A 79 -12.99 4.49 -7.25
C SER A 79 -13.29 2.99 -7.19
N GLY A 80 -14.13 2.54 -6.23
CA GLY A 80 -14.40 1.11 -6.02
C GLY A 80 -13.17 0.30 -5.56
N ASP A 81 -12.07 0.97 -5.26
CA ASP A 81 -10.81 0.37 -4.82
C ASP A 81 -10.97 -0.39 -3.49
N THR A 82 -10.15 -1.42 -3.32
CA THR A 82 -10.15 -2.24 -2.11
C THR A 82 -9.87 -1.40 -0.86
N LEU A 83 -8.97 -0.41 -0.94
CA LEU A 83 -8.67 0.49 0.17
C LEU A 83 -9.87 1.36 0.56
N ALA A 84 -10.70 1.79 -0.41
CA ALA A 84 -11.93 2.53 -0.13
C ALA A 84 -12.96 1.65 0.58
N LYS A 85 -13.06 0.37 0.19
CA LYS A 85 -13.93 -0.62 0.86
C LYS A 85 -13.48 -0.89 2.28
N ILE A 86 -12.17 -1.08 2.50
CA ILE A 86 -11.58 -1.29 3.83
C ILE A 86 -11.82 -0.07 4.72
N ALA A 87 -11.56 1.15 4.23
CA ALA A 87 -11.82 2.38 4.98
C ALA A 87 -13.28 2.48 5.44
N LYS A 88 -14.24 2.08 4.58
CA LYS A 88 -15.67 2.03 4.93
C LYS A 88 -15.95 0.96 5.99
N GLN A 89 -15.38 -0.23 5.89
CA GLN A 89 -15.55 -1.32 6.86
C GLN A 89 -15.05 -0.95 8.25
N VAL A 90 -13.91 -0.24 8.31
CA VAL A 90 -13.31 0.23 9.59
C VAL A 90 -13.97 1.52 10.10
N GLY A 91 -14.93 2.11 9.36
CA GLY A 91 -15.65 3.32 9.75
C GLY A 91 -14.84 4.60 9.60
N ILE A 92 -13.75 4.60 8.82
CA ILE A 92 -12.93 5.78 8.58
C ILE A 92 -13.55 6.64 7.47
N LYS A 93 -13.87 7.90 7.78
CA LYS A 93 -14.37 8.86 6.78
C LYS A 93 -13.25 9.24 5.80
N ALA A 94 -13.50 9.14 4.50
CA ALA A 94 -12.52 9.47 3.45
C ALA A 94 -11.95 10.89 3.58
N SER A 95 -12.75 11.86 4.06
CA SER A 95 -12.30 13.24 4.31
C SER A 95 -11.28 13.39 5.45
N ARG A 96 -11.06 12.34 6.26
CA ARG A 96 -10.07 12.32 7.35
C ARG A 96 -8.81 11.56 6.96
N ILE A 97 -8.80 10.90 5.81
CA ILE A 97 -7.64 10.17 5.31
C ILE A 97 -6.70 11.16 4.64
N SER A 98 -5.45 11.19 5.06
CA SER A 98 -4.40 11.99 4.41
C SER A 98 -3.59 11.15 3.42
N ILE A 99 -3.40 9.88 3.73
CA ILE A 99 -2.62 8.93 2.94
C ILE A 99 -3.29 7.56 3.05
N ALA A 100 -3.34 6.82 1.95
CA ALA A 100 -3.72 5.42 1.93
C ALA A 100 -2.73 4.65 1.05
N SER A 101 -2.22 3.53 1.55
CA SER A 101 -1.27 2.68 0.83
C SER A 101 -1.60 1.21 0.98
N SER A 102 -1.18 0.42 -0.01
CA SER A 102 -1.26 -1.04 0.03
C SER A 102 -0.03 -1.61 -0.66
N ALA A 103 0.51 -2.67 -0.09
CA ALA A 103 1.60 -3.44 -0.70
C ALA A 103 1.27 -4.93 -0.65
N GLY A 104 1.61 -5.63 -1.72
CA GLY A 104 1.52 -7.08 -1.81
C GLY A 104 2.90 -7.70 -1.65
N THR A 105 2.99 -8.78 -0.89
CA THR A 105 4.23 -9.52 -0.67
C THR A 105 4.02 -10.99 -1.02
N THR A 106 5.09 -11.63 -1.49
CA THR A 106 5.17 -13.08 -1.67
C THR A 106 6.41 -13.57 -0.97
N MET A 107 6.28 -14.62 -0.17
CA MET A 107 7.40 -15.24 0.53
C MET A 107 7.75 -16.57 -0.13
N SER A 108 9.05 -16.83 -0.32
CA SER A 108 9.56 -18.14 -0.74
C SER A 108 10.89 -18.43 -0.04
N ALA A 109 11.02 -19.59 0.56
CA ALA A 109 12.24 -20.03 1.19
C ALA A 109 12.57 -21.48 0.78
N ASN A 110 13.84 -21.75 0.51
CA ASN A 110 14.33 -23.11 0.33
C ASN A 110 14.65 -23.69 1.71
N ILE A 111 13.97 -24.77 2.07
CA ILE A 111 14.07 -25.37 3.38
C ILE A 111 14.79 -26.72 3.24
N VAL A 112 15.87 -26.86 4.03
CA VAL A 112 16.57 -28.14 4.22
C VAL A 112 16.53 -28.43 5.72
N ALA A 113 15.64 -29.34 6.12
CA ALA A 113 15.47 -29.71 7.52
C ALA A 113 15.78 -31.19 7.74
N PRO A 114 16.50 -31.55 8.80
CA PRO A 114 16.70 -32.95 9.16
C PRO A 114 15.36 -33.59 9.56
N ILE A 115 15.12 -34.80 9.09
CA ILE A 115 13.92 -35.58 9.45
C ILE A 115 14.22 -36.38 10.71
N ILE A 116 13.48 -36.14 11.76
CA ILE A 116 13.54 -36.89 13.03
C ILE A 116 12.42 -37.93 13.02
N LYS A 117 12.77 -39.21 13.14
CA LYS A 117 11.77 -40.25 13.26
C LYS A 117 11.33 -40.37 14.71
N GLN A 118 10.04 -40.11 14.97
CA GLN A 118 9.44 -40.30 16.29
C GLN A 118 8.59 -41.58 16.27
N PRO A 119 8.86 -42.52 17.18
CA PRO A 119 8.03 -43.73 17.32
C PRO A 119 6.67 -43.33 17.91
N ILE A 120 5.59 -43.71 17.27
CA ILE A 120 4.23 -43.60 17.79
C ILE A 120 3.83 -44.97 18.31
N ALA A 121 3.45 -45.05 19.55
CA ALA A 121 2.88 -46.26 20.14
C ALA A 121 1.41 -46.36 19.80
N THR A 122 1.05 -47.19 18.85
CA THR A 122 -0.35 -47.50 18.54
C THR A 122 -0.71 -48.83 19.22
N LEU A 123 -1.60 -48.79 20.24
CA LEU A 123 -2.14 -49.99 20.87
C LEU A 123 -3.28 -50.52 19.98
N GLN A 124 -3.02 -51.62 19.25
CA GLN A 124 -4.12 -52.37 18.64
C GLN A 124 -4.59 -53.47 19.57
N ALA A 125 -5.83 -53.37 20.02
CA ALA A 125 -6.47 -54.43 20.79
C ALA A 125 -6.99 -55.50 19.85
N PHE A 126 -6.34 -56.68 19.81
CA PHE A 126 -6.90 -57.86 19.21
C PHE A 126 -7.74 -58.65 20.24
N HIS A 127 -8.76 -59.36 19.75
CA HIS A 127 -9.82 -59.98 20.55
C HIS A 127 -9.37 -61.08 21.53
N ASP A 128 -8.09 -61.44 21.58
CA ASP A 128 -7.49 -62.36 22.57
C ASP A 128 -6.08 -61.86 22.95
N THR A 129 -5.99 -61.31 24.12
CA THR A 129 -4.84 -61.17 25.07
C THR A 129 -3.44 -60.86 24.53
N ILE A 130 -3.19 -60.54 23.27
CA ILE A 130 -1.88 -60.15 22.77
C ILE A 130 -1.98 -58.72 22.21
N THR A 131 -1.51 -57.74 23.00
CA THR A 131 -1.25 -56.39 22.50
C THR A 131 0.01 -56.41 21.64
N GLN A 132 -0.15 -56.45 20.33
CA GLN A 132 0.98 -56.32 19.41
C GLN A 132 1.31 -54.81 19.26
N TYR A 133 2.49 -54.42 19.70
CA TYR A 133 3.00 -53.09 19.51
C TYR A 133 3.53 -52.96 18.10
N ILE A 134 2.82 -52.18 17.25
CA ILE A 134 3.28 -51.81 15.90
C ILE A 134 3.88 -50.42 16.02
N PRO A 135 5.21 -50.26 15.90
CA PRO A 135 5.82 -48.96 15.87
C PRO A 135 5.53 -48.28 14.53
N ASP A 136 4.58 -47.35 14.51
CA ASP A 136 4.44 -46.44 13.42
C ASP A 136 5.45 -45.30 13.60
N THR A 137 6.11 -44.87 12.51
CA THR A 137 7.16 -43.87 12.56
C THR A 137 6.67 -42.56 11.94
N LEU A 138 6.40 -41.56 12.76
CA LEU A 138 6.14 -40.22 12.31
C LEU A 138 7.45 -39.54 11.94
N LYS A 139 7.51 -38.93 10.76
CA LYS A 139 8.68 -38.16 10.29
C LYS A 139 8.44 -36.70 10.60
N CYS A 140 9.07 -36.18 11.67
CA CYS A 140 8.92 -34.79 12.08
C CYS A 140 10.17 -33.99 11.73
N PHE A 141 9.97 -32.69 11.51
CA PHE A 141 11.06 -31.75 11.31
C PHE A 141 10.75 -30.41 12.00
N ASN A 142 11.80 -29.70 12.35
CA ASN A 142 11.76 -28.34 12.85
C ASN A 142 12.86 -27.56 12.12
N TRP A 143 12.44 -26.47 11.50
CA TRP A 143 13.36 -25.56 10.83
C TRP A 143 13.04 -24.12 11.25
N THR A 144 14.07 -23.36 11.62
CA THR A 144 13.93 -21.99 12.12
C THR A 144 15.07 -21.15 11.58
N ASP A 145 14.70 -19.98 11.06
CA ASP A 145 15.59 -18.86 10.85
C ASP A 145 14.98 -17.59 11.49
N PRO A 146 15.64 -16.41 11.46
CA PRO A 146 15.10 -15.19 12.08
C PRO A 146 13.73 -14.74 11.53
N TRP A 147 13.32 -15.21 10.36
CA TRP A 147 12.14 -14.74 9.64
C TRP A 147 11.05 -15.79 9.46
N LEU A 148 11.44 -17.06 9.50
CA LEU A 148 10.53 -18.16 9.20
C LEU A 148 10.79 -19.34 10.15
N THR A 149 9.73 -19.83 10.76
CA THR A 149 9.75 -21.07 11.56
C THR A 149 8.75 -22.06 11.01
N ILE A 150 9.20 -23.26 10.74
CA ILE A 150 8.36 -24.36 10.27
C ILE A 150 8.57 -25.56 11.18
N THR A 151 7.48 -26.01 11.78
CA THR A 151 7.45 -27.21 12.63
C THR A 151 6.33 -28.10 12.16
N GLY A 152 6.60 -29.40 12.01
CA GLY A 152 5.55 -30.31 11.59
C GLY A 152 6.03 -31.74 11.44
N CYS A 153 5.06 -32.62 11.22
CA CYS A 153 5.27 -34.04 11.01
C CYS A 153 4.57 -34.49 9.72
N VAL A 154 5.16 -35.46 9.08
CA VAL A 154 4.60 -36.14 7.90
C VAL A 154 4.23 -37.54 8.28
N SER A 155 2.96 -37.90 8.06
CA SER A 155 2.42 -39.25 8.18
C SER A 155 1.92 -39.66 6.79
N ASP A 156 2.46 -40.72 6.25
CA ASP A 156 2.15 -41.23 4.91
C ASP A 156 2.16 -40.14 3.82
N SER A 157 1.01 -39.59 3.49
CA SER A 157 0.80 -38.53 2.49
C SER A 157 0.36 -37.19 3.08
N LEU A 158 0.24 -37.08 4.40
CA LEU A 158 -0.29 -35.89 5.08
C LEU A 158 0.83 -35.16 5.84
N PHE A 159 1.02 -33.88 5.54
CA PHE A 159 1.79 -32.97 6.37
C PHE A 159 0.88 -32.27 7.39
N GLN A 160 1.21 -32.35 8.67
CA GLN A 160 0.55 -31.61 9.74
C GLN A 160 1.58 -30.77 10.48
N GLY A 161 1.45 -29.47 10.47
CA GLY A 161 2.42 -28.58 11.09
C GLY A 161 2.00 -27.13 11.10
N THR A 162 2.87 -26.29 11.64
CA THR A 162 2.71 -24.83 11.74
C THR A 162 3.83 -24.13 10.99
N ILE A 163 3.46 -23.13 10.22
CA ILE A 163 4.38 -22.23 9.52
C ILE A 163 4.14 -20.84 10.09
N THR A 164 5.16 -20.27 10.72
CA THR A 164 5.13 -18.89 11.22
C THR A 164 6.14 -18.06 10.45
N ALA A 165 5.66 -17.00 9.79
CA ALA A 165 6.50 -16.07 9.05
C ALA A 165 6.40 -14.68 9.64
N THR A 166 7.55 -14.03 9.86
CA THR A 166 7.64 -12.66 10.33
C THR A 166 8.27 -11.80 9.24
N ASP A 167 7.63 -10.69 8.91
CA ASP A 167 8.21 -9.70 8.02
C ASP A 167 8.09 -8.31 8.63
N THR A 168 9.11 -7.49 8.38
CA THR A 168 9.13 -6.09 8.79
C THR A 168 9.28 -5.24 7.54
N LEU A 169 8.27 -4.39 7.29
CA LEU A 169 8.25 -3.45 6.18
C LEU A 169 8.60 -2.06 6.68
N ASP A 170 9.70 -1.51 6.21
CA ASP A 170 10.05 -0.10 6.42
C ASP A 170 9.42 0.73 5.30
N ILE A 171 8.55 1.67 5.67
CA ILE A 171 7.81 2.52 4.72
C ILE A 171 8.30 3.95 4.88
N MET A 172 8.82 4.52 3.80
CA MET A 172 9.30 5.89 3.74
C MET A 172 8.54 6.69 2.69
N VAL A 173 7.93 7.80 3.09
CA VAL A 173 7.25 8.72 2.18
C VAL A 173 8.09 9.98 2.07
N HIS A 174 8.51 10.33 0.86
CA HIS A 174 9.36 11.48 0.63
C HIS A 174 8.92 12.29 -0.60
N ARG A 175 9.37 13.56 -0.63
CA ARG A 175 9.12 14.48 -1.74
C ARG A 175 10.27 14.43 -2.73
N VAL A 176 9.95 14.31 -4.01
CA VAL A 176 10.92 14.42 -5.10
C VAL A 176 10.89 15.88 -5.59
N PRO A 177 12.01 16.62 -5.48
CA PRO A 177 12.06 18.02 -5.90
C PRO A 177 12.03 18.13 -7.43
N LYS A 178 11.51 19.25 -7.94
CA LYS A 178 11.72 19.67 -9.33
C LYS A 178 13.17 20.06 -9.53
N ARG A 179 13.74 19.73 -10.68
CA ARG A 179 15.08 20.13 -11.08
C ARG A 179 14.99 21.04 -12.30
N PHE A 180 15.70 22.16 -12.24
CA PHE A 180 15.93 23.04 -13.40
C PHE A 180 17.41 23.39 -13.42
N LEU A 181 18.15 22.88 -14.40
CA LEU A 181 19.61 22.91 -14.47
C LEU A 181 20.24 22.39 -13.15
N PHE A 182 20.87 23.29 -12.40
CA PHE A 182 21.53 22.96 -11.12
C PHE A 182 20.64 23.19 -9.88
N PHE A 183 19.49 23.83 -10.04
CA PHE A 183 18.63 24.20 -8.92
C PHE A 183 17.57 23.13 -8.66
N ARG A 184 17.37 22.83 -7.35
CA ARG A 184 16.26 21.99 -6.88
C ARG A 184 15.25 22.90 -6.18
N TYR A 185 13.99 22.85 -6.59
CA TYR A 185 12.95 23.67 -6.00
C TYR A 185 11.61 22.94 -5.96
N GLY A 186 10.77 23.32 -5.00
CA GLY A 186 9.40 22.83 -4.86
C GLY A 186 9.30 21.30 -4.75
N CYS A 187 8.12 20.77 -5.10
CA CYS A 187 7.83 19.35 -5.13
C CYS A 187 7.34 18.97 -6.54
N LYS A 188 7.96 17.98 -7.18
CA LYS A 188 7.50 17.40 -8.43
C LYS A 188 6.43 16.36 -8.17
N GLN A 189 6.73 15.45 -7.26
CA GLN A 189 5.84 14.34 -6.89
C GLN A 189 6.19 13.85 -5.48
N VAL A 190 5.26 13.14 -4.86
CA VAL A 190 5.50 12.40 -3.62
C VAL A 190 5.66 10.93 -3.99
N LYS A 191 6.68 10.27 -3.44
CA LYS A 191 6.92 8.84 -3.60
C LYS A 191 6.86 8.13 -2.26
N MET A 192 6.46 6.87 -2.32
CA MET A 192 6.55 5.94 -1.22
C MET A 192 7.54 4.84 -1.60
N ASP A 193 8.53 4.64 -0.74
CA ASP A 193 9.47 3.54 -0.82
C ASP A 193 9.18 2.55 0.30
N ILE A 194 9.10 1.28 -0.05
CA ILE A 194 8.88 0.17 0.88
C ILE A 194 10.07 -0.77 0.74
N ILE A 195 10.67 -1.13 1.86
CA ILE A 195 11.78 -2.09 1.94
C ILE A 195 11.35 -3.20 2.88
N SER A 196 11.39 -4.45 2.41
CA SER A 196 11.25 -5.62 3.27
C SER A 196 12.59 -5.95 3.91
N ARG A 197 12.60 -6.21 5.23
CA ARG A 197 13.81 -6.68 5.92
C ARG A 197 14.00 -8.18 5.78
N ASN A 198 12.94 -8.90 5.47
CA ASN A 198 12.99 -10.35 5.29
C ASN A 198 13.53 -10.69 3.88
N PRO A 199 14.69 -11.38 3.74
CA PRO A 199 15.27 -11.72 2.44
C PRO A 199 14.44 -12.74 1.66
N HIS A 200 13.56 -13.49 2.32
CA HIS A 200 12.64 -14.44 1.69
C HIS A 200 11.40 -13.76 1.11
N THR A 201 11.15 -12.49 1.45
CA THR A 201 9.99 -11.74 1.00
C THR A 201 10.31 -10.93 -0.25
N ARG A 202 9.45 -11.04 -1.25
CA ARG A 202 9.45 -10.20 -2.45
C ARG A 202 8.22 -9.33 -2.48
N LEU A 203 8.41 -8.05 -2.69
CA LEU A 203 7.35 -7.10 -2.96
C LEU A 203 6.86 -7.30 -4.39
N THR A 204 5.57 -7.51 -4.60
CA THR A 204 4.97 -7.82 -5.90
C THR A 204 4.07 -6.72 -6.41
N TYR A 205 3.59 -5.87 -5.51
CA TYR A 205 2.60 -4.87 -5.80
C TYR A 205 2.66 -3.72 -4.80
N GLY A 206 2.41 -2.49 -5.27
CA GLY A 206 2.28 -1.32 -4.41
C GLY A 206 1.32 -0.29 -5.00
N LYS A 207 0.48 0.29 -4.14
CA LYS A 207 -0.35 1.47 -4.44
C LYS A 207 -0.15 2.52 -3.36
N PHE A 208 -0.10 3.77 -3.79
CA PHE A 208 0.04 4.90 -2.89
C PHE A 208 -0.89 6.04 -3.32
N TYR A 209 -1.82 6.41 -2.43
CA TYR A 209 -2.75 7.50 -2.62
C TYR A 209 -2.48 8.63 -1.64
N GLN A 210 -2.39 9.85 -2.16
CA GLN A 210 -2.35 11.07 -1.38
C GLN A 210 -3.66 11.85 -1.60
N PHE A 211 -4.19 12.45 -0.54
CA PHE A 211 -5.45 13.18 -0.60
C PHE A 211 -5.21 14.68 -0.61
N THR A 212 -5.89 15.39 -1.53
CA THR A 212 -6.03 16.85 -1.48
C THR A 212 -7.16 17.23 -0.55
N LYS A 213 -6.96 18.31 0.21
CA LYS A 213 -8.00 18.95 1.04
C LYS A 213 -8.88 19.84 0.20
#